data_4e339134a8e9829c11b769dda61066c9
#
_entry.id   4e339134a8e9829c11b769dda61066c9
#
_cell.length_a   1.000
_cell.length_b   1.000
_cell.length_c   1.000
_cell.angle_alpha   90.00
_cell.angle_beta   90.00
_cell.angle_gamma   90.00
#
_symmetry.space_group_name_H-M   'P 1'
#
loop_
_entity.id
_entity.type
_entity.pdbx_description
1 polymer ?
#
loop_
_entity_poly.entity_id
_entity_poly.type
_entity_poly.pdbx_seq_one_letter_code
_entity_poly.pdbx_strand_id
1 'polypeptide(L)'
;SQAQREKILRRFKARQANILVATDVAARGIDIVNLTHVINYSLPQDSESYVHRIGRTGRAGNAGTAITFLSPAEFRQFGYLKRDIKVDIKREELPSPQDIVAMKRKRIKDEMAEVVESENYVTYTDMAIELMGDYTPEVAMAALLRMAFKNELDEKQYPEIRSFAVDRRGTVRLFLSIGRK
;
A
#
# COMPACT_ATOMS: atom_id res chain seq x y z
N SER A 1 -16.86 21.17 4.57
CA SER A 1 -17.71 21.89 3.60
C SER A 1 -17.55 21.30 2.20
N GLN A 2 -18.52 21.50 1.30
CA GLN A 2 -18.49 21.04 -0.08
C GLN A 2 -17.24 21.57 -0.83
N ALA A 3 -16.91 22.84 -0.64
CA ALA A 3 -15.73 23.47 -1.24
C ALA A 3 -14.41 22.77 -0.84
N GLN A 4 -14.33 22.33 0.40
CA GLN A 4 -13.17 21.61 0.92
C GLN A 4 -13.05 20.21 0.30
N ARG A 5 -14.18 19.53 0.12
CA ARG A 5 -14.25 18.23 -0.59
C ARG A 5 -13.77 18.37 -2.03
N GLU A 6 -14.25 19.34 -2.76
CA GLU A 6 -13.85 19.59 -4.16
C GLU A 6 -12.36 19.93 -4.30
N LYS A 7 -11.82 20.72 -3.35
CA LYS A 7 -10.38 21.03 -3.30
C LYS A 7 -9.55 19.76 -3.13
N ILE A 8 -9.93 18.87 -2.20
CA ILE A 8 -9.23 17.60 -1.95
C ILE A 8 -9.29 16.72 -3.20
N LEU A 9 -10.46 16.58 -3.82
CA LEU A 9 -10.64 15.77 -5.02
C LEU A 9 -9.81 16.29 -6.20
N ARG A 10 -9.75 17.61 -6.40
CA ARG A 10 -8.89 18.21 -7.42
C ARG A 10 -7.42 17.89 -7.21
N ARG A 11 -6.92 18.00 -5.96
CA ARG A 11 -5.53 17.65 -5.61
C ARG A 11 -5.23 16.18 -5.87
N PHE A 12 -6.14 15.29 -5.53
CA PHE A 12 -5.98 13.87 -5.78
C PHE A 12 -5.99 13.54 -7.30
N LYS A 13 -6.92 14.10 -8.05
CA LYS A 13 -6.97 13.96 -9.52
C LYS A 13 -5.71 14.52 -10.20
N ALA A 14 -5.14 15.60 -9.65
CA ALA A 14 -3.87 16.19 -10.12
C ALA A 14 -2.63 15.44 -9.63
N ARG A 15 -2.76 14.26 -9.00
CA ARG A 15 -1.66 13.45 -8.43
C ARG A 15 -0.80 14.18 -7.40
N GLN A 16 -1.33 15.24 -6.78
CA GLN A 16 -0.67 15.94 -5.66
C GLN A 16 -0.85 15.19 -4.32
N ALA A 17 -1.65 14.16 -4.30
CA ALA A 17 -1.82 13.22 -3.21
C ALA A 17 -1.99 11.82 -3.80
N ASN A 18 -1.27 10.84 -3.27
CA ASN A 18 -1.31 9.46 -3.77
C ASN A 18 -2.35 8.60 -3.05
N ILE A 19 -2.83 9.05 -1.89
CA ILE A 19 -3.79 8.33 -1.07
C ILE A 19 -4.95 9.26 -0.74
N LEU A 20 -6.18 8.77 -0.96
CA LEU A 20 -7.41 9.44 -0.56
C LEU A 20 -8.13 8.58 0.48
N VAL A 21 -8.36 9.14 1.67
CA VAL A 21 -9.18 8.51 2.71
C VAL A 21 -10.56 9.18 2.70
N ALA A 22 -11.60 8.36 2.58
CA ALA A 22 -12.98 8.86 2.52
C ALA A 22 -13.94 7.91 3.23
N THR A 23 -15.02 8.45 3.78
CA THR A 23 -16.19 7.69 4.22
C THR A 23 -17.11 7.43 3.03
N ASP A 24 -18.05 6.49 3.14
CA ASP A 24 -19.04 6.22 2.09
C ASP A 24 -19.86 7.47 1.70
N VAL A 25 -20.23 8.28 2.67
CA VAL A 25 -20.95 9.54 2.44
C VAL A 25 -20.10 10.52 1.64
N ALA A 26 -18.82 10.66 2.00
CA ALA A 26 -17.89 11.51 1.27
C ALA A 26 -17.52 10.93 -0.11
N ALA A 27 -17.58 9.62 -0.26
CA ALA A 27 -17.27 8.91 -1.51
C ALA A 27 -18.43 8.91 -2.51
N ARG A 28 -19.68 9.14 -2.10
CA ARG A 28 -20.81 9.21 -3.00
C ARG A 28 -20.66 10.35 -4.01
N GLY A 29 -20.91 10.05 -5.30
CA GLY A 29 -20.75 11.03 -6.39
C GLY A 29 -19.30 11.43 -6.67
N ILE A 30 -18.32 10.72 -6.14
CA ILE A 30 -16.93 10.91 -6.55
C ILE A 30 -16.74 10.23 -7.91
N ASP A 31 -16.46 11.05 -8.92
CA ASP A 31 -16.02 10.59 -10.23
C ASP A 31 -14.48 10.40 -10.20
N ILE A 32 -14.03 9.37 -9.49
CA ILE A 32 -12.67 8.89 -9.53
C ILE A 32 -12.72 7.41 -9.90
N VAL A 33 -12.08 7.11 -11.01
CA VAL A 33 -11.94 5.76 -11.56
C VAL A 33 -10.48 5.51 -11.91
N ASN A 34 -10.16 4.27 -12.28
CA ASN A 34 -8.80 3.86 -12.64
C ASN A 34 -7.78 4.00 -11.51
N LEU A 35 -8.24 3.80 -10.27
CA LEU A 35 -7.35 3.68 -9.14
C LEU A 35 -6.54 2.37 -9.27
N THR A 36 -5.29 2.39 -8.88
CA THR A 36 -4.47 1.18 -8.77
C THR A 36 -4.97 0.28 -7.65
N HIS A 37 -5.37 0.88 -6.53
CA HIS A 37 -5.81 0.17 -5.33
C HIS A 37 -7.08 0.79 -4.74
N VAL A 38 -7.97 -0.06 -4.23
CA VAL A 38 -9.06 0.31 -3.32
C VAL A 38 -8.90 -0.48 -2.03
N ILE A 39 -8.88 0.22 -0.90
CA ILE A 39 -8.73 -0.42 0.40
C ILE A 39 -10.00 -0.19 1.23
N ASN A 40 -10.73 -1.26 1.50
CA ASN A 40 -11.82 -1.24 2.46
C ASN A 40 -11.24 -1.46 3.86
N TYR A 41 -11.13 -0.39 4.63
CA TYR A 41 -10.69 -0.44 6.03
C TYR A 41 -11.73 -1.13 6.92
N SER A 42 -13.01 -0.96 6.61
CA SER A 42 -14.13 -1.66 7.22
C SER A 42 -15.01 -2.31 6.17
N LEU A 43 -15.61 -3.45 6.51
CA LEU A 43 -16.52 -4.14 5.62
C LEU A 43 -17.78 -3.28 5.38
N PRO A 44 -18.23 -3.09 4.11
CA PRO A 44 -19.52 -2.50 3.81
C PRO A 44 -20.68 -3.36 4.36
N GLN A 45 -21.82 -2.72 4.59
CA GLN A 45 -22.99 -3.41 5.13
C GLN A 45 -23.66 -4.34 4.11
N ASP A 46 -23.56 -4.02 2.82
CA ASP A 46 -24.22 -4.72 1.72
C ASP A 46 -23.27 -4.94 0.52
N SER A 47 -23.67 -5.87 -0.34
CA SER A 47 -22.92 -6.28 -1.53
C SER A 47 -22.85 -5.20 -2.61
N GLU A 48 -23.89 -4.38 -2.76
CA GLU A 48 -23.92 -3.29 -3.71
C GLU A 48 -22.87 -2.22 -3.37
N SER A 49 -22.85 -1.79 -2.11
CA SER A 49 -21.85 -0.86 -1.58
C SER A 49 -20.44 -1.40 -1.76
N TYR A 50 -20.24 -2.70 -1.52
CA TYR A 50 -18.94 -3.35 -1.74
C TYR A 50 -18.51 -3.26 -3.20
N VAL A 51 -19.39 -3.64 -4.14
CA VAL A 51 -19.12 -3.61 -5.58
C VAL A 51 -18.86 -2.18 -6.05
N HIS A 52 -19.63 -1.19 -5.57
CA HIS A 52 -19.41 0.21 -5.87
C HIS A 52 -18.06 0.74 -5.40
N ARG A 53 -17.59 0.30 -4.22
CA ARG A 53 -16.26 0.70 -3.72
C ARG A 53 -15.15 0.07 -4.57
N ILE A 54 -15.16 -1.26 -4.75
CA ILE A 54 -14.12 -1.94 -5.52
C ILE A 54 -14.14 -1.57 -7.00
N GLY A 55 -15.30 -1.21 -7.54
CA GLY A 55 -15.48 -0.73 -8.91
C GLY A 55 -14.81 0.63 -9.20
N ARG A 56 -14.03 1.20 -8.28
CA ARG A 56 -13.15 2.36 -8.55
C ARG A 56 -11.80 1.94 -9.12
N THR A 57 -11.47 0.65 -9.08
CA THR A 57 -10.27 0.07 -9.66
C THR A 57 -10.61 -0.99 -10.72
N GLY A 58 -9.66 -1.41 -11.53
CA GLY A 58 -9.84 -2.51 -12.49
C GLY A 58 -10.81 -2.20 -13.65
N ARG A 59 -10.94 -0.96 -14.09
CA ARG A 59 -11.84 -0.57 -15.19
C ARG A 59 -11.11 -0.42 -16.52
N ALA A 60 -11.86 -0.54 -17.62
CA ALA A 60 -11.40 -0.31 -18.99
C ALA A 60 -10.16 -1.14 -19.36
N GLY A 61 -10.09 -2.40 -18.93
CA GLY A 61 -8.99 -3.30 -19.23
C GLY A 61 -7.73 -3.08 -18.37
N ASN A 62 -7.74 -2.09 -17.48
CA ASN A 62 -6.63 -1.88 -16.55
C ASN A 62 -6.69 -2.86 -15.38
N ALA A 63 -5.52 -3.27 -14.91
CA ALA A 63 -5.40 -4.03 -13.69
C ALA A 63 -5.69 -3.17 -12.48
N GLY A 64 -6.35 -3.75 -11.49
CA GLY A 64 -6.61 -3.08 -10.23
C GLY A 64 -6.66 -4.06 -9.08
N THR A 65 -6.32 -3.59 -7.88
CA THR A 65 -6.32 -4.40 -6.67
C THR A 65 -7.33 -3.83 -5.68
N ALA A 66 -8.21 -4.70 -5.19
CA ALA A 66 -9.09 -4.36 -4.08
C ALA A 66 -8.69 -5.18 -2.84
N ILE A 67 -8.45 -4.49 -1.74
CA ILE A 67 -8.04 -5.08 -0.47
C ILE A 67 -9.13 -4.80 0.56
N THR A 68 -9.53 -5.82 1.31
CA THR A 68 -10.52 -5.65 2.39
C THR A 68 -9.96 -6.21 3.69
N PHE A 69 -9.89 -5.35 4.71
CA PHE A 69 -9.58 -5.78 6.06
C PHE A 69 -10.83 -6.35 6.70
N LEU A 70 -10.67 -7.50 7.34
CA LEU A 70 -11.76 -8.16 8.06
C LEU A 70 -11.36 -8.39 9.51
N SER A 71 -12.23 -8.02 10.42
CA SER A 71 -12.19 -8.50 11.78
C SER A 71 -12.87 -9.89 11.87
N PRO A 72 -12.61 -10.68 12.91
CA PRO A 72 -13.30 -11.97 13.11
C PRO A 72 -14.81 -11.83 13.19
N ALA A 73 -15.31 -10.75 13.77
CA ALA A 73 -16.74 -10.50 13.87
C ALA A 73 -17.38 -10.31 12.47
N GLU A 74 -16.64 -9.70 11.53
CA GLU A 74 -17.10 -9.45 10.17
C GLU A 74 -17.00 -10.66 9.24
N PHE A 75 -16.28 -11.71 9.64
CA PHE A 75 -16.02 -12.87 8.78
C PHE A 75 -17.30 -13.58 8.31
N ARG A 76 -18.30 -13.68 9.20
CA ARG A 76 -19.60 -14.26 8.84
C ARG A 76 -20.34 -13.42 7.81
N GLN A 77 -20.42 -12.11 8.05
CA GLN A 77 -21.04 -11.15 7.14
C GLN A 77 -20.35 -11.16 5.78
N PHE A 78 -19.01 -11.20 5.77
CA PHE A 78 -18.22 -11.30 4.55
C PHE A 78 -18.53 -12.58 3.77
N GLY A 79 -18.77 -13.71 4.44
CA GLY A 79 -19.18 -14.98 3.81
C GLY A 79 -20.51 -14.87 3.05
N TYR A 80 -21.47 -14.08 3.55
CA TYR A 80 -22.71 -13.78 2.83
C TYR A 80 -22.45 -12.87 1.62
N LEU A 81 -21.72 -11.78 1.84
CA LEU A 81 -21.37 -10.81 0.82
C LEU A 81 -20.61 -11.48 -0.34
N LYS A 82 -19.63 -12.35 -0.06
CA LYS A 82 -18.86 -13.08 -1.08
C LYS A 82 -19.76 -13.94 -1.98
N ARG A 83 -20.82 -14.57 -1.43
CA ARG A 83 -21.75 -15.39 -2.20
C ARG A 83 -22.59 -14.54 -3.17
N ASP A 84 -22.99 -13.35 -2.75
CA ASP A 84 -23.81 -12.45 -3.56
C ASP A 84 -23.04 -11.88 -4.75
N ILE A 85 -21.79 -11.47 -4.52
CA ILE A 85 -21.00 -10.77 -5.54
C ILE A 85 -20.35 -11.69 -6.58
N LYS A 86 -20.31 -12.99 -6.35
CA LYS A 86 -19.75 -14.01 -7.27
C LYS A 86 -18.32 -13.67 -7.76
N VAL A 87 -17.51 -13.03 -6.93
CA VAL A 87 -16.11 -12.68 -7.23
C VAL A 87 -15.21 -13.63 -6.46
N ASP A 88 -14.15 -14.10 -7.13
CA ASP A 88 -13.11 -14.85 -6.43
C ASP A 88 -12.27 -13.90 -5.59
N ILE A 89 -12.33 -14.10 -4.27
CA ILE A 89 -11.59 -13.30 -3.29
C ILE A 89 -10.61 -14.23 -2.59
N LYS A 90 -9.33 -13.94 -2.79
CA LYS A 90 -8.25 -14.69 -2.16
C LYS A 90 -7.98 -14.14 -0.75
N ARG A 91 -7.70 -15.06 0.16
CA ARG A 91 -7.18 -14.71 1.47
C ARG A 91 -5.67 -14.52 1.35
N GLU A 92 -5.20 -13.38 1.82
CA GLU A 92 -3.78 -13.07 1.92
C GLU A 92 -3.40 -12.89 3.39
N GLU A 93 -2.16 -13.20 3.71
CA GLU A 93 -1.59 -12.94 5.02
C GLU A 93 -0.86 -11.60 5.03
N LEU A 94 -0.81 -10.98 6.18
CA LEU A 94 -0.04 -9.75 6.34
C LEU A 94 1.46 -10.07 6.20
N PRO A 95 2.23 -9.23 5.50
CA PRO A 95 3.66 -9.43 5.39
C PRO A 95 4.32 -9.34 6.77
N SER A 96 5.30 -10.19 7.01
CA SER A 96 6.13 -10.11 8.20
C SER A 96 7.00 -8.83 8.19
N PRO A 97 7.53 -8.37 9.34
CA PRO A 97 8.50 -7.29 9.36
C PRO A 97 9.69 -7.53 8.42
N GLN A 98 10.15 -8.77 8.31
CA GLN A 98 11.24 -9.18 7.41
C GLN A 98 10.84 -9.00 5.94
N ASP A 99 9.61 -9.40 5.56
CA ASP A 99 9.10 -9.22 4.20
C ASP A 99 9.01 -7.73 3.84
N ILE A 100 8.53 -6.90 4.78
CA ILE A 100 8.44 -5.45 4.60
C ILE A 100 9.83 -4.86 4.34
N VAL A 101 10.82 -5.22 5.16
CA VAL A 101 12.20 -4.75 5.00
C VAL A 101 12.80 -5.27 3.68
N ALA A 102 12.55 -6.53 3.30
CA ALA A 102 13.00 -7.08 2.03
C ALA A 102 12.42 -6.32 0.82
N MET A 103 11.12 -6.00 0.85
CA MET A 103 10.48 -5.18 -0.19
C MET A 103 11.08 -3.78 -0.26
N LYS A 104 11.37 -3.15 0.88
CA LYS A 104 12.01 -1.82 0.92
C LYS A 104 13.44 -1.87 0.39
N ARG A 105 14.21 -2.90 0.71
CA ARG A 105 15.55 -3.11 0.13
C ARG A 105 15.51 -3.25 -1.37
N LYS A 106 14.52 -4.00 -1.89
CA LYS A 106 14.33 -4.12 -3.34
C LYS A 106 14.02 -2.76 -3.97
N ARG A 107 13.08 -1.99 -3.40
CA ARG A 107 12.74 -0.66 -3.89
C ARG A 107 13.95 0.26 -3.95
N ILE A 108 14.78 0.30 -2.88
CA ILE A 108 15.99 1.12 -2.83
C ILE A 108 16.96 0.72 -3.95
N LYS A 109 17.10 -0.59 -4.23
CA LYS A 109 17.94 -1.06 -5.35
C LYS A 109 17.39 -0.61 -6.71
N ASP A 110 16.07 -0.70 -6.89
CA ASP A 110 15.43 -0.31 -8.14
C ASP A 110 15.55 1.21 -8.35
N GLU A 111 15.30 2.03 -7.32
CA GLU A 111 15.50 3.49 -7.35
C GLU A 111 16.97 3.88 -7.62
N MET A 112 17.92 3.15 -7.01
CA MET A 112 19.33 3.37 -7.26
C MET A 112 19.70 3.05 -8.72
N ALA A 113 19.16 1.98 -9.30
CA ALA A 113 19.38 1.64 -10.69
C ALA A 113 18.86 2.75 -11.62
N GLU A 114 17.67 3.29 -11.37
CA GLU A 114 17.12 4.41 -12.14
C GLU A 114 18.02 5.66 -12.07
N VAL A 115 18.56 5.97 -10.88
CA VAL A 115 19.49 7.11 -10.72
C VAL A 115 20.77 6.89 -11.51
N VAL A 116 21.29 5.64 -11.51
CA VAL A 116 22.51 5.30 -12.29
C VAL A 116 22.23 5.37 -13.80
N GLU A 117 21.12 4.81 -14.26
CA GLU A 117 20.75 4.83 -15.69
C GLU A 117 20.48 6.26 -16.21
N SER A 118 19.92 7.12 -15.38
CA SER A 118 19.64 8.51 -15.74
C SER A 118 20.82 9.48 -15.54
N GLU A 119 21.97 8.98 -15.08
CA GLU A 119 23.19 9.75 -14.76
C GLU A 119 22.98 10.92 -13.78
N ASN A 120 21.87 10.95 -13.04
CA ASN A 120 21.54 12.01 -12.09
C ASN A 120 22.49 12.07 -10.89
N TYR A 121 23.38 11.11 -10.74
CA TYR A 121 24.40 11.06 -9.69
C TYR A 121 25.64 11.91 -10.01
N VAL A 122 25.88 12.28 -11.27
CA VAL A 122 27.13 12.91 -11.73
C VAL A 122 27.50 14.16 -10.90
N THR A 123 26.53 14.97 -10.53
CA THR A 123 26.76 16.19 -9.71
C THR A 123 27.25 15.89 -8.28
N TYR A 124 27.18 14.63 -7.84
CA TYR A 124 27.63 14.20 -6.51
C TYR A 124 28.96 13.46 -6.53
N THR A 125 29.57 13.27 -7.71
CA THR A 125 30.76 12.43 -7.88
C THR A 125 31.96 12.97 -7.08
N ASP A 126 32.21 14.29 -7.13
CA ASP A 126 33.34 14.90 -6.43
C ASP A 126 33.22 14.72 -4.91
N MET A 127 32.02 14.93 -4.35
CA MET A 127 31.74 14.70 -2.94
C MET A 127 31.89 13.21 -2.58
N ALA A 128 31.47 12.31 -3.46
CA ALA A 128 31.65 10.87 -3.22
C ALA A 128 33.12 10.47 -3.18
N ILE A 129 33.96 11.04 -4.05
CA ILE A 129 35.41 10.82 -4.06
C ILE A 129 36.05 11.33 -2.75
N GLU A 130 35.65 12.54 -2.31
CA GLU A 130 36.13 13.12 -1.04
C GLU A 130 35.78 12.18 0.15
N LEU A 131 34.54 11.75 0.27
CA LEU A 131 34.11 10.84 1.33
C LEU A 131 34.80 9.47 1.28
N MET A 132 35.13 8.94 0.10
CA MET A 132 35.89 7.70 -0.05
C MET A 132 37.38 7.87 0.22
N GLY A 133 37.91 9.10 0.25
CA GLY A 133 39.28 9.36 0.71
C GLY A 133 39.46 9.08 2.20
N ASP A 134 38.41 9.29 3.01
CA ASP A 134 38.42 9.10 4.45
C ASP A 134 37.95 7.69 4.90
N TYR A 135 37.13 7.03 4.07
CA TYR A 135 36.47 5.76 4.41
C TYR A 135 36.53 4.77 3.25
N THR A 136 36.44 3.48 3.54
CA THR A 136 36.26 2.51 2.45
C THR A 136 34.88 2.69 1.81
N PRO A 137 34.72 2.35 0.53
CA PRO A 137 33.44 2.48 -0.18
C PRO A 137 32.26 1.82 0.56
N GLU A 138 32.50 0.64 1.18
CA GLU A 138 31.47 -0.10 1.90
C GLU A 138 31.03 0.65 3.16
N VAL A 139 31.96 1.25 3.89
CA VAL A 139 31.67 2.03 5.12
C VAL A 139 30.94 3.30 4.77
N ALA A 140 31.41 4.03 3.76
CA ALA A 140 30.75 5.26 3.27
C ALA A 140 29.30 4.94 2.80
N MET A 141 29.11 3.91 1.99
CA MET A 141 27.79 3.49 1.54
C MET A 141 26.89 3.04 2.69
N ALA A 142 27.40 2.25 3.64
CA ALA A 142 26.63 1.81 4.81
C ALA A 142 26.20 3.00 5.68
N ALA A 143 27.04 4.00 5.85
CA ALA A 143 26.71 5.23 6.58
C ALA A 143 25.62 6.02 5.88
N LEU A 144 25.72 6.21 4.57
CA LEU A 144 24.70 6.90 3.77
C LEU A 144 23.34 6.16 3.80
N LEU A 145 23.35 4.83 3.65
CA LEU A 145 22.13 4.01 3.76
C LEU A 145 21.50 4.14 5.16
N ARG A 146 22.30 4.15 6.20
CA ARG A 146 21.81 4.38 7.57
C ARG A 146 21.22 5.77 7.74
N MET A 147 21.86 6.81 7.21
CA MET A 147 21.38 8.19 7.30
C MET A 147 20.04 8.35 6.58
N ALA A 148 19.94 7.82 5.35
CA ALA A 148 18.76 7.97 4.52
C ALA A 148 17.58 7.06 4.93
N PHE A 149 17.85 5.82 5.32
CA PHE A 149 16.85 4.75 5.42
C PHE A 149 16.77 4.04 6.79
N LYS A 150 17.39 4.59 7.85
CA LYS A 150 17.43 3.90 9.16
C LYS A 150 16.05 3.51 9.68
N ASN A 151 15.05 4.36 9.47
CA ASN A 151 13.69 4.12 9.94
C ASN A 151 12.94 3.11 9.05
N GLU A 152 13.31 3.03 7.77
CA GLU A 152 12.65 2.15 6.81
C GLU A 152 13.23 0.73 6.81
N LEU A 153 14.50 0.57 7.16
CA LEU A 153 15.20 -0.72 7.16
C LEU A 153 15.32 -1.35 8.55
N ASP A 154 14.85 -0.69 9.59
CA ASP A 154 14.83 -1.23 10.94
C ASP A 154 13.56 -2.05 11.16
N GLU A 155 13.68 -3.37 11.26
CA GLU A 155 12.56 -4.29 11.52
C GLU A 155 11.77 -3.93 12.79
N LYS A 156 12.40 -3.29 13.78
CA LYS A 156 11.75 -2.87 15.02
C LYS A 156 10.68 -1.78 14.82
N GLN A 157 10.73 -1.07 13.69
CA GLN A 157 9.70 -0.08 13.32
C GLN A 157 8.40 -0.74 12.85
N TYR A 158 8.44 -2.03 12.52
CA TYR A 158 7.29 -2.79 12.03
C TYR A 158 6.85 -3.78 13.10
N PRO A 159 5.77 -3.48 13.86
CA PRO A 159 5.28 -4.43 14.84
C PRO A 159 4.84 -5.72 14.14
N GLU A 160 5.25 -6.86 14.72
CA GLU A 160 4.78 -8.15 14.24
C GLU A 160 3.26 -8.23 14.40
N ILE A 161 2.55 -8.18 13.30
CA ILE A 161 1.12 -8.41 13.29
C ILE A 161 0.92 -9.91 13.19
N ARG A 162 0.71 -10.56 14.33
CA ARG A 162 0.44 -11.99 14.36
C ARG A 162 -0.81 -12.27 13.55
N SER A 163 -0.65 -13.01 12.46
CA SER A 163 -1.77 -13.66 11.78
C SER A 163 -2.34 -14.69 12.75
N PHE A 164 -3.41 -14.36 13.42
CA PHE A 164 -4.06 -15.32 14.31
C PHE A 164 -4.71 -16.40 13.42
N ALA A 165 -4.11 -17.57 13.40
CA ALA A 165 -4.87 -18.78 13.13
C ALA A 165 -6.08 -18.75 14.07
N VAL A 166 -7.26 -19.10 13.56
CA VAL A 166 -8.54 -19.06 14.29
C VAL A 166 -8.38 -19.81 15.62
N ASP A 167 -7.86 -19.14 16.62
CA ASP A 167 -7.98 -19.61 17.99
C ASP A 167 -9.31 -19.08 18.52
N ARG A 168 -10.10 -19.98 19.12
CA ARG A 168 -11.50 -19.77 19.52
C ARG A 168 -11.74 -18.62 20.52
N ARG A 169 -10.74 -17.79 20.80
CA ARG A 169 -10.77 -16.72 21.83
C ARG A 169 -10.24 -15.35 21.39
N GLY A 170 -9.81 -15.18 20.16
CA GLY A 170 -9.12 -13.93 19.76
C GLY A 170 -9.66 -13.28 18.50
N THR A 171 -9.37 -12.03 18.36
CA THR A 171 -9.68 -11.19 17.19
C THR A 171 -8.64 -11.41 16.08
N VAL A 172 -9.08 -11.74 14.86
CA VAL A 172 -8.23 -11.93 13.68
C VAL A 172 -8.47 -10.78 12.69
N ARG A 173 -7.43 -10.14 12.19
CA ARG A 173 -7.51 -9.28 11.01
C ARG A 173 -7.09 -10.08 9.80
N LEU A 174 -7.94 -10.16 8.78
CA LEU A 174 -7.68 -10.86 7.54
C LEU A 174 -7.45 -9.86 6.40
N PHE A 175 -6.41 -10.09 5.63
CA PHE A 175 -6.15 -9.40 4.37
C PHE A 175 -6.79 -10.20 3.25
N LEU A 176 -7.60 -9.56 2.42
CA LEU A 176 -8.17 -10.17 1.24
C LEU A 176 -7.84 -9.33 0.01
N SER A 177 -7.09 -9.91 -0.90
CA SER A 177 -6.86 -9.34 -2.23
C SER A 177 -7.83 -9.97 -3.21
N ILE A 178 -8.48 -9.14 -4.02
CA ILE A 178 -9.27 -9.62 -5.17
C ILE A 178 -8.33 -9.64 -6.36
N GLY A 179 -8.02 -10.86 -6.79
CA GLY A 179 -7.26 -11.07 -8.02
C GLY A 179 -8.13 -10.84 -9.25
N ARG A 180 -7.46 -10.53 -10.34
CA ARG A 180 -8.01 -10.35 -11.69
C ARG A 180 -8.86 -11.49 -12.20
N LYS A 181 -9.80 -11.13 -13.09
CA LYS A 181 -10.08 -11.88 -14.32
C LYS A 181 -9.16 -11.41 -15.43
#